data_f2554e36b98f6cce59957bd2a9eeaf60
#
_entry.id   f2554e36b98f6cce59957bd2a9eeaf60
#
_cell.length_a   1.000
_cell.length_b   1.000
_cell.length_c   1.000
_cell.angle_alpha   90.00
_cell.angle_beta   90.00
_cell.angle_gamma   90.00
#
_symmetry.space_group_name_H-M   'P 1'
#
loop_
_entity.id
_entity.type
_entity.pdbx_description
1 polymer ?
#
loop_
_entity_poly.entity_id
_entity_poly.type
_entity_poly.pdbx_seq_one_letter_code
_entity_poly.pdbx_strand_id
1 'polypeptide(L)'
;MADAIPKNGDFGSFMLQKISELERKSGIRLELAQKTLLVDNCTTEQVLSVLTGSTVRVNVLEQSENETTISRESVILGDTDRVLIRAYSKIFVCNLPRKIVYRIRQKQLGIGTIIANSQLETFRKIIEIGYDPVRRSVFRRYQIIYRMNVAFEIREELTGI
;
A
#
# COMPACT_ATOMS: atom_id res chain seq x y z
N MET A 1 -18.44 -4.69 10.00
CA MET A 1 -18.33 -6.00 9.33
C MET A 1 -17.37 -5.86 8.16
N ALA A 2 -16.29 -6.60 8.16
CA ALA A 2 -15.48 -6.71 6.95
C ALA A 2 -16.36 -7.46 5.93
N ASP A 3 -16.73 -6.78 4.85
CA ASP A 3 -17.48 -7.40 3.77
C ASP A 3 -16.70 -8.59 3.26
N ALA A 4 -17.26 -9.78 3.42
CA ALA A 4 -16.62 -11.01 2.98
C ALA A 4 -16.38 -10.94 1.47
N ILE A 5 -15.18 -11.31 1.05
CA ILE A 5 -14.87 -11.53 -0.37
C ILE A 5 -15.92 -12.49 -0.93
N PRO A 6 -16.59 -12.15 -2.05
CA PRO A 6 -17.61 -13.01 -2.62
C PRO A 6 -17.04 -14.41 -2.88
N LYS A 7 -17.72 -15.44 -2.39
CA LYS A 7 -17.25 -16.83 -2.49
C LYS A 7 -17.14 -17.35 -3.93
N ASN A 8 -17.79 -16.67 -4.89
CA ASN A 8 -17.80 -17.02 -6.32
C ASN A 8 -17.43 -15.78 -7.13
N GLY A 9 -16.26 -15.17 -6.83
CA GLY A 9 -16.11 -13.80 -7.07
C GLY A 9 -15.48 -13.39 -8.38
N ASP A 10 -16.18 -12.61 -9.08
CA ASP A 10 -15.63 -11.58 -9.95
C ASP A 10 -15.10 -10.43 -9.07
N PHE A 11 -13.82 -10.48 -8.74
CA PHE A 11 -13.15 -9.44 -7.97
C PHE A 11 -13.23 -8.06 -8.63
N GLY A 12 -13.28 -8.00 -9.97
CA GLY A 12 -13.44 -6.75 -10.72
C GLY A 12 -14.77 -6.08 -10.40
N SER A 13 -15.87 -6.81 -10.46
CA SER A 13 -17.20 -6.28 -10.12
C SER A 13 -17.30 -5.86 -8.67
N PHE A 14 -16.71 -6.63 -7.75
CA PHE A 14 -16.65 -6.26 -6.33
C PHE A 14 -15.90 -4.94 -6.11
N MET A 15 -14.73 -4.78 -6.70
CA MET A 15 -13.95 -3.55 -6.58
C MET A 15 -14.59 -2.35 -7.27
N LEU A 16 -15.26 -2.55 -8.41
CA LEU A 16 -16.06 -1.52 -9.07
C LEU A 16 -17.19 -1.02 -8.16
N GLN A 17 -17.87 -1.91 -7.47
CA GLN A 17 -18.90 -1.53 -6.51
C GLN A 17 -18.31 -0.71 -5.37
N LYS A 18 -17.18 -1.13 -4.78
CA LYS A 18 -16.50 -0.40 -3.70
C LYS A 18 -16.07 1.01 -4.15
N ILE A 19 -15.52 1.13 -5.35
CA ILE A 19 -15.13 2.44 -5.94
C ILE A 19 -16.37 3.31 -6.13
N SER A 20 -17.46 2.78 -6.71
CA SER A 20 -18.70 3.52 -6.90
C SER A 20 -19.32 4.00 -5.58
N GLU A 21 -19.28 3.16 -4.55
CA GLU A 21 -19.71 3.54 -3.21
C GLU A 21 -18.85 4.66 -2.61
N LEU A 22 -17.53 4.57 -2.80
CA LEU A 22 -16.58 5.58 -2.35
C LEU A 22 -16.88 6.94 -3.01
N GLU A 23 -17.00 6.97 -4.34
CA GLU A 23 -17.31 8.18 -5.12
C GLU A 23 -18.65 8.79 -4.66
N ARG A 24 -19.69 7.96 -4.49
CA ARG A 24 -21.01 8.40 -4.04
C ARG A 24 -21.00 8.98 -2.62
N LYS A 25 -20.30 8.31 -1.67
CA LYS A 25 -20.26 8.74 -0.27
C LYS A 25 -19.41 9.99 -0.06
N SER A 26 -18.31 10.11 -0.78
CA SER A 26 -17.36 11.23 -0.64
C SER A 26 -17.70 12.43 -1.52
N GLY A 27 -18.51 12.25 -2.54
CA GLY A 27 -18.81 13.29 -3.53
C GLY A 27 -17.64 13.60 -4.48
N ILE A 28 -16.56 12.82 -4.43
CA ILE A 28 -15.41 12.95 -5.34
C ILE A 28 -15.58 12.02 -6.55
N ARG A 29 -14.89 12.36 -7.63
CA ARG A 29 -14.73 11.49 -8.80
C ARG A 29 -13.26 11.09 -8.91
N LEU A 30 -13.01 9.79 -8.97
CA LEU A 30 -11.67 9.24 -9.04
C LEU A 30 -11.18 9.17 -10.49
N GLU A 31 -9.95 9.59 -10.69
CA GLU A 31 -9.23 9.41 -11.95
C GLU A 31 -8.83 7.94 -12.16
N LEU A 32 -8.57 7.54 -13.40
CA LEU A 32 -8.21 6.17 -13.73
C LEU A 32 -6.96 5.70 -12.98
N ALA A 33 -5.96 6.56 -12.85
CA ALA A 33 -4.74 6.27 -12.10
C ALA A 33 -5.02 5.97 -10.62
N GLN A 34 -5.89 6.77 -9.99
CA GLN A 34 -6.32 6.53 -8.60
C GLN A 34 -7.07 5.22 -8.47
N LYS A 35 -8.01 4.92 -9.37
CA LYS A 35 -8.75 3.66 -9.40
C LYS A 35 -7.80 2.46 -9.52
N THR A 36 -6.82 2.56 -10.42
CA THR A 36 -5.80 1.51 -10.60
C THR A 36 -5.02 1.26 -9.32
N LEU A 37 -4.50 2.32 -8.68
CA LEU A 37 -3.72 2.22 -7.46
C LEU A 37 -4.51 1.67 -6.27
N LEU A 38 -5.82 1.96 -6.19
CA LEU A 38 -6.66 1.46 -5.10
C LEU A 38 -6.87 -0.06 -5.14
N VAL A 39 -6.78 -0.68 -6.31
CA VAL A 39 -7.15 -2.09 -6.51
C VAL A 39 -5.97 -2.98 -6.89
N ASP A 40 -4.79 -2.43 -7.22
CA ASP A 40 -3.66 -3.23 -7.64
C ASP A 40 -3.08 -4.10 -6.52
N ASN A 41 -2.56 -5.25 -6.89
CA ASN A 41 -1.85 -6.19 -6.01
C ASN A 41 -0.34 -6.24 -6.26
N CYS A 42 0.17 -5.34 -7.09
CA CYS A 42 1.59 -5.25 -7.45
C CYS A 42 2.37 -4.37 -6.46
N THR A 43 3.66 -4.25 -6.69
CA THR A 43 4.50 -3.27 -6.00
C THR A 43 4.09 -1.86 -6.39
N THR A 44 3.74 -1.04 -5.42
CA THR A 44 3.21 0.32 -5.64
C THR A 44 4.20 1.19 -6.44
N GLU A 45 5.51 1.12 -6.15
CA GLU A 45 6.53 1.85 -6.89
C GLU A 45 6.54 1.47 -8.38
N GLN A 46 6.34 0.20 -8.69
CA GLN A 46 6.32 -0.29 -10.09
C GLN A 46 5.11 0.27 -10.84
N VAL A 47 3.94 0.22 -10.24
CA VAL A 47 2.71 0.77 -10.83
C VAL A 47 2.83 2.27 -11.02
N LEU A 48 3.33 3.00 -10.00
CA LEU A 48 3.54 4.45 -10.08
C LEU A 48 4.52 4.82 -11.19
N SER A 49 5.64 4.10 -11.34
CA SER A 49 6.59 4.36 -12.40
C SER A 49 5.97 4.24 -13.78
N VAL A 50 5.10 3.25 -13.99
CA VAL A 50 4.37 3.08 -15.26
C VAL A 50 3.34 4.20 -15.45
N LEU A 51 2.56 4.53 -14.42
CA LEU A 51 1.54 5.58 -14.51
C LEU A 51 2.11 6.98 -14.74
N THR A 52 3.26 7.27 -14.14
CA THR A 52 3.92 8.59 -14.28
C THR A 52 4.88 8.67 -15.46
N GLY A 53 5.25 7.53 -16.06
CA GLY A 53 6.25 7.46 -17.13
C GLY A 53 7.68 7.75 -16.64
N SER A 54 7.93 7.66 -15.34
CA SER A 54 9.22 8.01 -14.74
C SER A 54 9.56 7.12 -13.55
N THR A 55 10.83 7.13 -13.14
CA THR A 55 11.25 6.42 -11.93
C THR A 55 10.73 7.11 -10.69
N VAL A 56 10.34 6.31 -9.70
CA VAL A 56 9.95 6.80 -8.37
C VAL A 56 10.94 6.28 -7.33
N ARG A 57 11.01 6.97 -6.19
CA ARG A 57 11.86 6.54 -5.08
C ARG A 57 11.13 6.63 -3.76
N VAL A 58 11.46 5.72 -2.87
CA VAL A 58 10.93 5.70 -1.50
C VAL A 58 11.88 6.45 -0.57
N ASN A 59 11.34 7.33 0.25
CA ASN A 59 12.05 7.97 1.33
C ASN A 59 11.38 7.62 2.66
N VAL A 60 12.14 7.02 3.58
CA VAL A 60 11.68 6.70 4.93
C VAL A 60 11.82 7.94 5.80
N LEU A 61 10.69 8.47 6.27
CA LEU A 61 10.66 9.69 7.09
C LEU A 61 10.91 9.37 8.56
N GLU A 62 10.25 8.34 9.06
CA GLU A 62 10.33 7.92 10.44
C GLU A 62 10.23 6.40 10.53
N GLN A 63 10.97 5.82 11.47
CA GLN A 63 10.89 4.41 11.80
C GLN A 63 11.23 4.21 13.25
N SER A 64 10.35 3.52 13.96
CA SER A 64 10.51 3.10 15.35
C SER A 64 10.26 1.61 15.49
N GLU A 65 10.80 1.00 16.52
CA GLU A 65 10.69 -0.43 16.76
C GLU A 65 10.41 -0.72 18.23
N ASN A 66 9.54 -1.69 18.47
CA ASN A 66 9.37 -2.32 19.77
C ASN A 66 9.69 -3.83 19.66
N GLU A 67 9.42 -4.60 20.71
CA GLU A 67 9.78 -6.04 20.76
C GLU A 67 9.15 -6.88 19.62
N THR A 68 7.99 -6.48 19.10
CA THR A 68 7.19 -7.29 18.16
C THR A 68 6.98 -6.64 16.81
N THR A 69 7.08 -5.32 16.73
CA THR A 69 6.73 -4.58 15.52
C THR A 69 7.70 -3.45 15.20
N ILE A 70 7.83 -3.16 13.90
CA ILE A 70 8.43 -1.93 13.38
C ILE A 70 7.29 -1.09 12.83
N SER A 71 7.22 0.18 13.23
CA SER A 71 6.35 1.19 12.65
C SER A 71 7.16 2.09 11.73
N ARG A 72 6.67 2.32 10.51
CA ARG A 72 7.38 3.12 9.50
C ARG A 72 6.43 4.10 8.84
N GLU A 73 6.85 5.34 8.75
CA GLU A 73 6.28 6.33 7.85
C GLU A 73 7.23 6.57 6.68
N SER A 74 6.71 6.54 5.46
CA SER A 74 7.47 6.76 4.24
C SER A 74 6.66 7.52 3.20
N VAL A 75 7.38 8.11 2.24
CA VAL A 75 6.78 8.73 1.06
C VAL A 75 7.36 8.12 -0.19
N ILE A 76 6.54 8.04 -1.25
CA ILE A 76 7.00 7.73 -2.60
C ILE A 76 7.03 9.04 -3.37
N LEU A 77 8.19 9.36 -3.88
CA LEU A 77 8.50 10.62 -4.58
C LEU A 77 8.61 10.36 -6.08
N GLY A 78 8.04 11.26 -6.86
CA GLY A 78 8.24 11.34 -8.31
C GLY A 78 9.48 12.17 -8.69
N ASP A 79 9.63 12.47 -9.97
CA ASP A 79 10.81 13.14 -10.57
C ASP A 79 11.21 14.45 -9.92
N THR A 80 10.25 15.28 -9.52
CA THR A 80 10.48 16.62 -8.97
C THR A 80 10.40 16.65 -7.46
N ASP A 81 10.68 15.53 -6.80
CA ASP A 81 10.51 15.36 -5.35
C ASP A 81 9.06 15.57 -4.87
N ARG A 82 8.10 15.53 -5.81
CA ARG A 82 6.69 15.58 -5.49
C ARG A 82 6.28 14.31 -4.76
N VAL A 83 5.64 14.47 -3.62
CA VAL A 83 5.05 13.35 -2.89
C VAL A 83 3.84 12.83 -3.67
N LEU A 84 3.93 11.58 -4.13
CA LEU A 84 2.86 10.89 -4.83
C LEU A 84 2.00 10.09 -3.85
N ILE A 85 2.64 9.36 -2.95
CA ILE A 85 1.99 8.54 -1.93
C ILE A 85 2.69 8.75 -0.59
N ARG A 86 1.88 8.80 0.48
CA ARG A 86 2.35 8.69 1.86
C ARG A 86 1.90 7.36 2.42
N ALA A 87 2.81 6.60 2.99
CA ALA A 87 2.56 5.26 3.51
C ALA A 87 2.88 5.15 5.00
N TYR A 88 1.97 4.51 5.72
CA TYR A 88 2.12 4.16 7.13
C TYR A 88 2.08 2.64 7.23
N SER A 89 3.16 2.06 7.73
CA SER A 89 3.34 0.61 7.75
C SER A 89 3.59 0.12 9.17
N LYS A 90 2.91 -0.96 9.53
CA LYS A 90 3.19 -1.76 10.72
C LYS A 90 3.72 -3.11 10.27
N ILE A 91 4.88 -3.48 10.74
CA ILE A 91 5.64 -4.64 10.30
C ILE A 91 5.76 -5.61 11.47
N PHE A 92 5.28 -6.83 11.31
CA PHE A 92 5.31 -7.87 12.35
C PHE A 92 6.59 -8.68 12.23
N VAL A 93 7.57 -8.36 13.04
CA VAL A 93 8.95 -8.87 12.94
C VAL A 93 9.01 -10.39 13.05
N CYS A 94 8.22 -10.99 13.96
CA CYS A 94 8.20 -12.44 14.18
C CYS A 94 7.62 -13.24 12.99
N ASN A 95 6.87 -12.58 12.10
CA ASN A 95 6.24 -13.21 10.94
C ASN A 95 7.11 -13.11 9.67
N LEU A 96 8.35 -12.66 9.77
CA LEU A 96 9.23 -12.40 8.63
C LEU A 96 10.59 -13.11 8.78
N PRO A 97 11.23 -13.49 7.67
CA PRO A 97 12.61 -13.95 7.70
C PRO A 97 13.56 -12.85 8.24
N ARG A 98 14.55 -13.24 9.02
CA ARG A 98 15.54 -12.30 9.60
C ARG A 98 16.20 -11.38 8.58
N LYS A 99 16.50 -11.90 7.37
CA LYS A 99 17.09 -11.11 6.29
C LYS A 99 16.18 -9.97 5.80
N ILE A 100 14.86 -10.17 5.82
CA ILE A 100 13.88 -9.14 5.46
C ILE A 100 13.84 -8.06 6.52
N VAL A 101 13.73 -8.45 7.79
CA VAL A 101 13.74 -7.53 8.93
C VAL A 101 15.02 -6.68 8.94
N TYR A 102 16.17 -7.30 8.68
CA TYR A 102 17.45 -6.60 8.56
C TYR A 102 17.41 -5.51 7.48
N ARG A 103 16.92 -5.83 6.28
CA ARG A 103 16.79 -4.85 5.17
C ARG A 103 15.83 -3.71 5.52
N ILE A 104 14.73 -4.03 6.21
CA ILE A 104 13.78 -3.01 6.68
C ILE A 104 14.46 -2.03 7.65
N ARG A 105 15.25 -2.55 8.60
CA ARG A 105 15.98 -1.73 9.57
C ARG A 105 16.96 -0.76 8.94
N GLN A 106 17.50 -1.07 7.76
CA GLN A 106 18.42 -0.18 7.03
C GLN A 106 17.76 1.08 6.47
N LYS A 107 16.43 1.16 6.36
CA LYS A 107 15.67 2.32 5.88
C LYS A 107 16.01 2.80 4.46
N GLN A 108 16.63 1.97 3.63
CA GLN A 108 17.11 2.35 2.30
C GLN A 108 16.10 2.10 1.20
N LEU A 109 15.24 1.10 1.36
CA LEU A 109 14.33 0.63 0.32
C LEU A 109 12.88 0.62 0.79
N GLY A 110 11.96 0.72 -0.15
CA GLY A 110 10.53 0.46 0.05
C GLY A 110 10.26 -1.00 0.37
N ILE A 111 9.18 -1.27 1.11
CA ILE A 111 8.77 -2.63 1.49
C ILE A 111 8.52 -3.48 0.25
N GLY A 112 7.83 -2.94 -0.76
CA GLY A 112 7.56 -3.63 -2.01
C GLY A 112 8.83 -4.07 -2.74
N THR A 113 9.81 -3.18 -2.83
CA THR A 113 11.12 -3.45 -3.43
C THR A 113 11.89 -4.51 -2.62
N ILE A 114 11.86 -4.48 -1.30
CA ILE A 114 12.50 -5.49 -0.45
C ILE A 114 11.89 -6.88 -0.72
N ILE A 115 10.57 -6.97 -0.77
CA ILE A 115 9.84 -8.21 -1.03
C ILE A 115 10.20 -8.76 -2.42
N ALA A 116 10.13 -7.92 -3.46
CA ALA A 116 10.42 -8.28 -4.83
C ALA A 116 11.86 -8.76 -5.02
N ASN A 117 12.84 -8.00 -4.51
CA ASN A 117 14.27 -8.34 -4.60
C ASN A 117 14.62 -9.61 -3.82
N SER A 118 13.86 -9.94 -2.81
CA SER A 118 14.04 -11.14 -2.00
C SER A 118 13.27 -12.35 -2.51
N GLN A 119 12.49 -12.17 -3.58
CA GLN A 119 11.60 -13.19 -4.14
C GLN A 119 10.71 -13.84 -3.06
N LEU A 120 10.23 -13.03 -2.14
CA LEU A 120 9.38 -13.50 -1.05
C LEU A 120 7.96 -13.68 -1.59
N GLU A 121 7.48 -14.92 -1.56
CA GLU A 121 6.10 -15.22 -1.96
C GLU A 121 5.13 -14.66 -0.92
N THR A 122 4.34 -13.70 -1.33
CA THR A 122 3.37 -13.02 -0.47
C THR A 122 2.03 -12.86 -1.18
N PHE A 123 0.98 -12.76 -0.38
CA PHE A 123 -0.35 -12.41 -0.85
C PHE A 123 -0.75 -11.05 -0.29
N ARG A 124 -1.21 -10.15 -1.15
CA ARG A 124 -1.71 -8.83 -0.75
C ARG A 124 -3.23 -8.86 -0.66
N LYS A 125 -3.77 -8.51 0.51
CA LYS A 125 -5.19 -8.47 0.79
C LYS A 125 -5.62 -7.03 1.06
N ILE A 126 -6.44 -6.46 0.17
CA ILE A 126 -7.03 -5.14 0.38
C ILE A 126 -8.12 -5.24 1.45
N ILE A 127 -8.00 -4.46 2.50
CA ILE A 127 -8.93 -4.43 3.63
C ILE A 127 -9.95 -3.31 3.47
N GLU A 128 -9.51 -2.15 3.00
CA GLU A 128 -10.32 -0.95 2.93
C GLU A 128 -9.82 -0.01 1.83
N ILE A 129 -10.75 0.63 1.15
CA ILE A 129 -10.51 1.84 0.37
C ILE A 129 -11.41 2.94 0.92
N GLY A 130 -10.93 4.18 0.94
CA GLY A 130 -11.67 5.27 1.53
C GLY A 130 -11.20 6.66 1.11
N TYR A 131 -11.90 7.66 1.61
CA TYR A 131 -11.56 9.06 1.46
C TYR A 131 -11.45 9.72 2.84
N ASP A 132 -10.35 10.40 3.07
CA ASP A 132 -10.11 11.19 4.29
C ASP A 132 -10.48 12.65 4.00
N PRO A 133 -11.59 13.18 4.55
CA PRO A 133 -12.04 14.54 4.28
C PRO A 133 -11.13 15.60 4.91
N VAL A 134 -10.42 15.28 5.98
CA VAL A 134 -9.49 16.21 6.65
C VAL A 134 -8.24 16.40 5.80
N ARG A 135 -7.67 15.29 5.31
CA ARG A 135 -6.48 15.30 4.47
C ARG A 135 -6.79 15.50 2.99
N ARG A 136 -8.06 15.42 2.62
CA ARG A 136 -8.55 15.48 1.22
C ARG A 136 -7.85 14.48 0.32
N SER A 137 -7.60 13.27 0.84
CA SER A 137 -6.89 12.22 0.13
C SER A 137 -7.67 10.93 0.07
N VAL A 138 -7.55 10.25 -1.04
CA VAL A 138 -8.01 8.88 -1.20
C VAL A 138 -6.96 7.97 -0.58
N PHE A 139 -7.39 6.90 0.07
CA PHE A 139 -6.47 5.94 0.68
C PHE A 139 -6.92 4.51 0.46
N ARG A 140 -5.97 3.60 0.56
CA ARG A 140 -6.21 2.18 0.75
C ARG A 140 -5.49 1.67 1.99
N ARG A 141 -6.05 0.64 2.61
CA ARG A 141 -5.43 -0.13 3.67
C ARG A 141 -5.41 -1.59 3.25
N TYR A 142 -4.25 -2.22 3.35
CA TYR A 142 -4.08 -3.61 2.98
C TYR A 142 -3.10 -4.33 3.89
N GLN A 143 -3.16 -5.65 3.85
CA GLN A 143 -2.24 -6.54 4.52
C GLN A 143 -1.38 -7.27 3.49
N ILE A 144 -0.12 -7.50 3.83
CA ILE A 144 0.75 -8.43 3.11
C ILE A 144 0.90 -9.67 3.99
N ILE A 145 0.49 -10.80 3.45
CA ILE A 145 0.45 -12.09 4.13
C ILE A 145 1.62 -12.94 3.65
N TYR A 146 2.39 -13.46 4.56
CA TYR A 146 3.50 -14.38 4.34
C TYR A 146 3.30 -15.64 5.18
N ARG A 147 3.32 -16.83 4.54
CA ARG A 147 3.11 -18.10 5.21
C ARG A 147 1.87 -18.11 6.13
N MET A 148 0.74 -17.65 5.60
CA MET A 148 -0.55 -17.56 6.30
C MET A 148 -0.63 -16.55 7.45
N ASN A 149 0.45 -15.81 7.73
CA ASN A 149 0.47 -14.79 8.77
C ASN A 149 0.52 -13.39 8.18
N VAL A 150 -0.12 -12.43 8.85
CA VAL A 150 0.02 -11.02 8.51
C VAL A 150 1.44 -10.57 8.82
N ALA A 151 2.21 -10.25 7.79
CA ALA A 151 3.57 -9.74 7.91
C ALA A 151 3.62 -8.21 7.93
N PHE A 152 2.72 -7.56 7.19
CA PHE A 152 2.62 -6.11 7.12
C PHE A 152 1.16 -5.67 7.13
N GLU A 153 0.88 -4.55 7.79
CA GLU A 153 -0.32 -3.75 7.60
C GLU A 153 0.11 -2.38 7.07
N ILE A 154 -0.45 -1.97 5.94
CA ILE A 154 -0.04 -0.76 5.26
C ILE A 154 -1.28 0.07 4.92
N ARG A 155 -1.21 1.37 5.23
CA ARG A 155 -2.12 2.40 4.74
C ARG A 155 -1.37 3.30 3.79
N GLU A 156 -1.84 3.43 2.58
CA GLU A 156 -1.31 4.34 1.56
C GLU A 156 -2.32 5.42 1.25
N GLU A 157 -1.88 6.66 1.30
CA GLU A 157 -2.65 7.85 0.94
C GLU A 157 -2.14 8.39 -0.38
N LEU A 158 -3.04 8.52 -1.35
CA LEU A 158 -2.75 9.06 -2.68
C LEU A 158 -2.80 10.58 -2.62
N THR A 159 -1.66 11.22 -2.45
CA THR A 159 -1.57 12.66 -2.22
C THR A 159 -1.19 13.45 -3.45
N GLY A 160 -0.57 12.82 -4.43
CA GLY A 160 -0.03 13.45 -5.63
C GLY A 160 -0.47 12.82 -6.94
N ILE A 161 -1.47 11.96 -6.91
CA ILE A 161 -2.01 11.26 -8.09
C ILE A 161 -3.45 11.68 -8.32
#